data_bd34590ba0fbe16e6bf40770a5901ede
#
_entry.id   bd34590ba0fbe16e6bf40770a5901ede
#
_cell.length_a   1.000
_cell.length_b   1.000
_cell.length_c   1.000
_cell.angle_alpha   90.00
_cell.angle_beta   90.00
_cell.angle_gamma   90.00
#
_symmetry.space_group_name_H-M   'P 1'
#
loop_
_entity.id
_entity.type
_entity.pdbx_description
1 polymer ?
#
loop_
_entity_poly.entity_id
_entity_poly.type
_entity_poly.pdbx_seq_one_letter_code
_entity_poly.pdbx_strand_id
1 'polypeptide(L)'
;MTHSIGDKLSGFKREITQDRVNSYAEASGDHNPIHLNEAYAASTRFGTRIAHGMLSLALVTEMLVIDFPKTWHSGGKIKVRFSAPVMPGEIVKIYGEITDITESDIGFIATCSIGCKKPDGTNAVVGQATVPLE
;
A
#
# COMPACT_ATOMS: atom_id res chain seq x y z
N MET A 1 26.85 2.99 3.79
CA MET A 1 25.45 2.61 3.56
C MET A 1 24.54 3.55 4.31
N THR A 2 23.57 4.13 3.63
CA THR A 2 22.73 5.19 4.19
C THR A 2 21.48 4.65 4.94
N HIS A 3 21.22 3.38 4.84
CA HIS A 3 20.06 2.75 5.48
C HIS A 3 20.49 1.86 6.63
N SER A 4 19.68 1.81 7.69
CA SER A 4 19.94 1.00 8.88
C SER A 4 18.68 0.28 9.33
N ILE A 5 18.86 -0.86 9.99
CA ILE A 5 17.76 -1.55 10.66
C ILE A 5 17.13 -0.60 11.67
N GLY A 6 15.81 -0.52 11.66
CA GLY A 6 15.02 0.38 12.51
C GLY A 6 14.66 1.70 11.84
N ASP A 7 15.22 2.00 10.67
CA ASP A 7 14.84 3.21 9.95
C ASP A 7 13.36 3.18 9.56
N LYS A 8 12.66 4.26 9.86
CA LYS A 8 11.28 4.44 9.40
C LYS A 8 11.28 4.90 7.95
N LEU A 9 10.40 4.32 7.15
CA LEU A 9 10.19 4.77 5.78
C LEU A 9 9.36 6.06 5.75
N SER A 10 9.39 6.73 4.61
CA SER A 10 8.67 7.99 4.37
C SER A 10 7.17 7.74 4.31
N GLY A 11 6.56 7.53 5.46
CA GLY A 11 5.13 7.33 5.57
C GLY A 11 4.35 8.61 5.30
N PHE A 12 3.09 8.44 4.99
CA PHE A 12 2.20 9.59 4.76
C PHE A 12 0.76 9.17 5.03
N LYS A 13 -0.10 10.18 5.17
CA LYS A 13 -1.55 9.99 5.25
C LYS A 13 -2.18 10.44 3.94
N ARG A 14 -3.25 9.77 3.55
CA ARG A 14 -4.00 10.15 2.35
C ARG A 14 -5.48 9.83 2.52
N GLU A 15 -6.33 10.78 2.17
CA GLU A 15 -7.76 10.53 2.10
C GLU A 15 -8.07 9.74 0.83
N ILE A 16 -8.81 8.64 0.97
CA ILE A 16 -9.28 7.84 -0.16
C ILE A 16 -10.66 8.36 -0.55
N THR A 17 -10.68 9.30 -1.48
CA THR A 17 -11.93 9.86 -1.98
C THR A 17 -12.57 8.94 -3.01
N GLN A 18 -13.88 9.09 -3.24
CA GLN A 18 -14.53 8.36 -4.33
C GLN A 18 -13.93 8.74 -5.69
N ASP A 19 -13.50 10.00 -5.85
CA ASP A 19 -12.84 10.43 -7.09
C ASP A 19 -11.54 9.66 -7.34
N ARG A 20 -10.76 9.38 -6.30
CA ARG A 20 -9.55 8.54 -6.42
C ARG A 20 -9.90 7.11 -6.81
N VAL A 21 -10.97 6.56 -6.24
CA VAL A 21 -11.47 5.23 -6.58
C VAL A 21 -11.91 5.19 -8.04
N ASN A 22 -12.65 6.21 -8.48
CA ASN A 22 -13.09 6.32 -9.87
C ASN A 22 -11.90 6.41 -10.83
N SER A 23 -10.89 7.21 -10.50
CA SER A 23 -9.67 7.34 -11.30
C SER A 23 -8.90 6.02 -11.37
N TYR A 24 -8.84 5.29 -10.26
CA TYR A 24 -8.19 3.98 -10.24
C TYR A 24 -8.95 2.97 -11.13
N ALA A 25 -10.27 2.97 -11.09
CA ALA A 25 -11.10 2.12 -11.94
C ALA A 25 -10.79 2.38 -13.43
N GLU A 26 -10.69 3.66 -13.82
CA GLU A 26 -10.36 4.02 -15.19
C GLU A 26 -8.94 3.57 -15.57
N ALA A 27 -7.97 3.75 -14.68
CA ALA A 27 -6.58 3.39 -14.95
C ALA A 27 -6.37 1.87 -15.01
N SER A 28 -7.05 1.12 -14.13
CA SER A 28 -6.86 -0.33 -13.99
C SER A 28 -7.78 -1.16 -14.86
N GLY A 29 -8.91 -0.60 -15.27
CA GLY A 29 -9.97 -1.36 -15.94
C GLY A 29 -10.87 -2.14 -14.98
N ASP A 30 -10.68 -2.00 -13.67
CA ASP A 30 -11.50 -2.69 -12.66
C ASP A 30 -12.73 -1.84 -12.33
N HIS A 31 -13.82 -2.09 -13.05
CA HIS A 31 -15.10 -1.38 -12.89
C HIS A 31 -16.13 -2.20 -12.10
N ASN A 32 -15.68 -3.05 -11.20
CA ASN A 32 -16.59 -3.81 -10.35
C ASN A 32 -17.53 -2.85 -9.61
N PRO A 33 -18.85 -3.07 -9.67
CA PRO A 33 -19.83 -2.13 -9.09
C PRO A 33 -19.70 -1.94 -7.58
N ILE A 34 -19.01 -2.86 -6.87
CA ILE A 34 -18.76 -2.68 -5.43
C ILE A 34 -17.94 -1.42 -5.14
N HIS A 35 -17.17 -0.95 -6.11
CA HIS A 35 -16.35 0.26 -5.98
C HIS A 35 -17.06 1.52 -6.46
N LEU A 36 -18.02 1.38 -7.37
CA LEU A 36 -18.53 2.50 -8.14
C LEU A 36 -20.02 2.78 -7.96
N ASN A 37 -20.82 1.77 -7.67
CA ASN A 37 -22.28 1.88 -7.63
C ASN A 37 -22.78 1.84 -6.19
N GLU A 38 -23.26 2.99 -5.70
CA GLU A 38 -23.69 3.12 -4.31
C GLU A 38 -24.89 2.23 -3.97
N ALA A 39 -25.86 2.11 -4.85
CA ALA A 39 -27.03 1.27 -4.61
C ALA A 39 -26.66 -0.22 -4.59
N TYR A 40 -25.78 -0.63 -5.48
CA TYR A 40 -25.27 -2.01 -5.48
C TYR A 40 -24.51 -2.30 -4.20
N ALA A 41 -23.57 -1.41 -3.83
CA ALA A 41 -22.73 -1.58 -2.66
C ALA A 41 -23.54 -1.63 -1.36
N ALA A 42 -24.61 -0.83 -1.27
CA ALA A 42 -25.50 -0.82 -0.12
C ALA A 42 -26.17 -2.17 0.12
N SER A 43 -26.36 -2.98 -0.93
CA SER A 43 -26.97 -4.32 -0.82
C SER A 43 -25.96 -5.41 -0.47
N THR A 44 -24.66 -5.10 -0.42
CA THR A 44 -23.62 -6.05 -0.08
C THR A 44 -23.37 -6.08 1.43
N ARG A 45 -22.59 -7.05 1.91
CA ARG A 45 -22.20 -7.14 3.32
C ARG A 45 -21.43 -5.93 3.81
N PHE A 46 -20.83 -5.13 2.91
CA PHE A 46 -20.08 -3.93 3.27
C PHE A 46 -20.99 -2.72 3.54
N GLY A 47 -22.20 -2.72 2.97
CA GLY A 47 -23.18 -1.65 3.17
C GLY A 47 -22.84 -0.32 2.48
N THR A 48 -21.67 -0.20 1.86
CA THR A 48 -21.21 0.98 1.16
C THR A 48 -20.15 0.59 0.13
N ARG A 49 -19.83 1.52 -0.78
CA ARG A 49 -18.73 1.33 -1.71
C ARG A 49 -17.42 1.16 -0.95
N ILE A 50 -16.53 0.35 -1.49
CA ILE A 50 -15.18 0.15 -0.96
C ILE A 50 -14.15 0.47 -2.03
N ALA A 51 -12.96 0.88 -1.60
CA ALA A 51 -11.84 1.11 -2.50
C ALA A 51 -11.27 -0.22 -2.97
N HIS A 52 -10.66 -0.20 -4.17
CA HIS A 52 -9.90 -1.35 -4.65
C HIS A 52 -8.74 -1.64 -3.69
N GLY A 53 -8.55 -2.91 -3.32
CA GLY A 53 -7.37 -3.29 -2.53
C GLY A 53 -6.07 -2.89 -3.21
N MET A 54 -6.02 -3.01 -4.53
CA MET A 54 -4.84 -2.63 -5.31
C MET A 54 -4.56 -1.13 -5.28
N LEU A 55 -5.57 -0.28 -5.05
CA LEU A 55 -5.35 1.16 -4.83
C LEU A 55 -4.58 1.39 -3.53
N SER A 56 -4.97 0.72 -2.46
CA SER A 56 -4.26 0.79 -1.18
C SER A 56 -2.83 0.27 -1.31
N LEU A 57 -2.63 -0.81 -2.05
CA LEU A 57 -1.29 -1.34 -2.33
C LEU A 57 -0.46 -0.35 -3.14
N ALA A 58 -1.06 0.34 -4.10
CA ALA A 58 -0.36 1.35 -4.90
C ALA A 58 0.20 2.48 -4.01
N LEU A 59 -0.51 2.85 -2.94
CA LEU A 59 -0.02 3.85 -1.99
C LEU A 59 1.19 3.34 -1.21
N VAL A 60 1.19 2.06 -0.84
CA VAL A 60 2.36 1.44 -0.20
C VAL A 60 3.55 1.45 -1.15
N THR A 61 3.36 1.13 -2.42
CA THR A 61 4.44 1.16 -3.40
C THR A 61 4.91 2.58 -3.70
N GLU A 62 4.03 3.58 -3.62
CA GLU A 62 4.44 4.99 -3.71
C GLU A 62 5.50 5.32 -2.64
N MET A 63 5.29 4.89 -1.40
CA MET A 63 6.28 5.06 -0.33
C MET A 63 7.61 4.38 -0.67
N LEU A 64 7.55 3.16 -1.19
CA LEU A 64 8.75 2.41 -1.54
C LEU A 64 9.53 3.06 -2.69
N VAL A 65 8.83 3.65 -3.65
CA VAL A 65 9.45 4.42 -4.74
C VAL A 65 10.12 5.69 -4.20
N ILE A 66 9.48 6.37 -3.25
CA ILE A 66 10.05 7.57 -2.62
C ILE A 66 11.35 7.23 -1.90
N ASP A 67 11.37 6.16 -1.13
CA ASP A 67 12.54 5.81 -0.32
C ASP A 67 13.62 5.06 -1.09
N PHE A 68 13.24 4.34 -2.14
CA PHE A 68 14.16 3.53 -2.95
C PHE A 68 13.95 3.81 -4.45
N PRO A 69 14.19 5.07 -4.87
CA PRO A 69 13.81 5.50 -6.22
C PRO A 69 14.55 4.78 -7.35
N LYS A 70 15.76 4.27 -7.06
CA LYS A 70 16.57 3.59 -8.08
C LYS A 70 16.40 2.08 -8.06
N THR A 71 16.17 1.49 -6.90
CA THR A 71 16.25 0.04 -6.73
C THR A 71 14.90 -0.64 -6.61
N TRP A 72 13.84 0.11 -6.23
CA TRP A 72 12.52 -0.53 -6.13
C TRP A 72 12.07 -1.12 -7.46
N HIS A 73 12.15 -0.37 -8.55
CA HIS A 73 11.68 -0.84 -9.86
C HIS A 73 12.53 -1.96 -10.43
N SER A 74 13.81 -2.02 -10.07
CA SER A 74 14.73 -3.01 -10.65
C SER A 74 14.75 -4.33 -9.89
N GLY A 75 14.48 -4.33 -8.59
CA GLY A 75 14.61 -5.54 -7.79
C GLY A 75 13.70 -5.62 -6.58
N GLY A 76 12.75 -4.71 -6.45
CA GLY A 76 11.79 -4.73 -5.36
C GLY A 76 10.82 -5.90 -5.47
N LYS A 77 10.50 -6.49 -4.31
CA LYS A 77 9.49 -7.54 -4.20
C LYS A 77 8.58 -7.22 -3.04
N ILE A 78 7.30 -7.54 -3.19
CA ILE A 78 6.32 -7.27 -2.15
C ILE A 78 5.40 -8.47 -1.96
N LYS A 79 5.09 -8.75 -0.71
CA LYS A 79 4.12 -9.78 -0.34
C LYS A 79 3.22 -9.21 0.73
N VAL A 80 1.93 -9.11 0.44
CA VAL A 80 0.96 -8.49 1.33
C VAL A 80 -0.28 -9.35 1.51
N ARG A 81 -1.02 -9.02 2.57
CA ARG A 81 -2.35 -9.54 2.81
C ARG A 81 -3.31 -8.35 2.86
N PHE A 82 -4.46 -8.50 2.19
CA PHE A 82 -5.55 -7.54 2.25
C PHE A 82 -6.46 -7.95 3.39
N SER A 83 -6.46 -7.18 4.48
CA SER A 83 -7.07 -7.59 5.75
C SER A 83 -8.39 -6.90 6.05
N ALA A 84 -8.63 -5.71 5.49
CA ALA A 84 -9.86 -4.96 5.73
C ALA A 84 -10.15 -4.02 4.56
N PRO A 85 -11.42 -3.76 4.24
CA PRO A 85 -11.79 -2.82 3.18
C PRO A 85 -11.57 -1.38 3.64
N VAL A 86 -11.18 -0.53 2.68
CA VAL A 86 -11.11 0.92 2.90
C VAL A 86 -12.35 1.54 2.26
N MET A 87 -13.09 2.35 3.01
CA MET A 87 -14.27 3.04 2.50
C MET A 87 -13.88 4.43 2.00
N PRO A 88 -14.49 4.91 0.91
CA PRO A 88 -14.29 6.29 0.48
C PRO A 88 -14.57 7.28 1.61
N GLY A 89 -13.69 8.26 1.77
CA GLY A 89 -13.73 9.23 2.86
C GLY A 89 -12.78 8.91 3.99
N GLU A 90 -12.28 7.70 4.10
CA GLU A 90 -11.31 7.36 5.14
C GLU A 90 -9.92 7.90 4.80
N ILE A 91 -9.23 8.40 5.84
CA ILE A 91 -7.83 8.84 5.74
C ILE A 91 -6.97 7.69 6.21
N VAL A 92 -6.21 7.11 5.30
CA VAL A 92 -5.32 5.99 5.62
C VAL A 92 -3.91 6.47 5.89
N LYS A 93 -3.18 5.71 6.71
CA LYS A 93 -1.77 5.97 7.02
C LYS A 93 -0.90 4.90 6.36
N ILE A 94 -0.02 5.32 5.48
CA ILE A 94 0.97 4.46 4.85
C ILE A 94 2.22 4.49 5.73
N TYR A 95 2.77 3.33 6.05
CA TYR A 95 3.89 3.22 6.99
C TYR A 95 4.82 2.08 6.59
N GLY A 96 6.05 2.17 7.05
CA GLY A 96 7.01 1.11 6.89
C GLY A 96 8.24 1.31 7.75
N GLU A 97 9.01 0.24 7.93
CA GLU A 97 10.23 0.23 8.71
C GLU A 97 11.17 -0.84 8.17
N ILE A 98 12.46 -0.53 8.11
CA ILE A 98 13.48 -1.53 7.78
C ILE A 98 13.66 -2.43 8.99
N THR A 99 13.35 -3.71 8.83
CA THR A 99 13.43 -4.69 9.92
C THR A 99 14.67 -5.57 9.83
N ASP A 100 15.27 -5.67 8.65
CA ASP A 100 16.48 -6.47 8.46
C ASP A 100 17.27 -5.98 7.24
N ILE A 101 18.58 -6.21 7.25
CA ILE A 101 19.46 -5.95 6.11
C ILE A 101 20.38 -7.15 6.00
N THR A 102 20.34 -7.85 4.86
CA THR A 102 21.13 -9.03 4.61
C THR A 102 22.07 -8.83 3.43
N GLU A 103 23.25 -9.45 3.50
CA GLU A 103 24.19 -9.44 2.39
C GLU A 103 23.84 -10.55 1.40
N SER A 104 23.96 -10.25 0.11
CA SER A 104 23.73 -11.20 -0.97
C SER A 104 24.85 -11.08 -2.01
N ASP A 105 24.82 -11.93 -3.02
CA ASP A 105 25.82 -11.91 -4.11
C ASP A 105 25.80 -10.59 -4.89
N ILE A 106 24.68 -9.89 -4.87
CA ILE A 106 24.49 -8.63 -5.60
C ILE A 106 24.57 -7.39 -4.70
N GLY A 107 24.94 -7.56 -3.43
CA GLY A 107 25.02 -6.47 -2.45
C GLY A 107 24.04 -6.68 -1.30
N PHE A 108 23.64 -5.61 -0.65
CA PHE A 108 22.74 -5.68 0.50
C PHE A 108 21.27 -5.60 0.07
N ILE A 109 20.43 -6.31 0.79
CA ILE A 109 18.98 -6.32 0.59
C ILE A 109 18.31 -5.93 1.91
N ALA A 110 17.46 -4.91 1.87
CA ALA A 110 16.64 -4.54 3.01
C ALA A 110 15.32 -5.30 2.99
N THR A 111 14.90 -5.75 4.16
CA THR A 111 13.55 -6.27 4.40
C THR A 111 12.80 -5.21 5.17
N CYS A 112 11.61 -4.84 4.69
CA CYS A 112 10.79 -3.81 5.29
C CYS A 112 9.44 -4.39 5.70
N SER A 113 8.99 -4.05 6.90
CA SER A 113 7.60 -4.23 7.31
C SER A 113 6.83 -3.04 6.75
N ILE A 114 5.73 -3.28 6.06
CA ILE A 114 4.97 -2.21 5.40
C ILE A 114 3.47 -2.41 5.55
N GLY A 115 2.72 -1.35 5.44
CA GLY A 115 1.28 -1.45 5.49
C GLY A 115 0.53 -0.15 5.27
N CYS A 116 -0.79 -0.31 5.29
CA CYS A 116 -1.77 0.76 5.17
C CYS A 116 -2.78 0.61 6.32
N LYS A 117 -2.79 1.58 7.24
CA LYS A 117 -3.69 1.58 8.40
C LYS A 117 -4.91 2.44 8.15
N LYS A 118 -6.05 1.95 8.59
CA LYS A 118 -7.31 2.68 8.63
C LYS A 118 -7.36 3.61 9.84
N PRO A 119 -8.31 4.58 9.86
CA PRO A 119 -8.44 5.49 11.01
C PRO A 119 -8.64 4.80 12.36
N ASP A 120 -9.27 3.62 12.39
CA ASP A 120 -9.49 2.85 13.61
C ASP A 120 -8.25 2.07 14.09
N GLY A 121 -7.15 2.15 13.35
CA GLY A 121 -5.91 1.46 13.67
C GLY A 121 -5.77 0.06 13.10
N THR A 122 -6.82 -0.48 12.44
CA THR A 122 -6.71 -1.77 11.78
C THR A 122 -5.94 -1.64 10.47
N ASN A 123 -5.24 -2.71 10.08
CA ASN A 123 -4.55 -2.73 8.81
C ASN A 123 -5.50 -3.09 7.67
N ALA A 124 -5.54 -2.26 6.63
CA ALA A 124 -6.19 -2.62 5.38
C ALA A 124 -5.26 -3.50 4.54
N VAL A 125 -3.97 -3.16 4.53
CA VAL A 125 -2.90 -3.91 3.86
C VAL A 125 -1.76 -4.06 4.85
N VAL A 126 -1.17 -5.24 4.93
CA VAL A 126 -0.03 -5.50 5.79
C VAL A 126 0.87 -6.56 5.15
N GLY A 127 2.17 -6.40 5.26
CA GLY A 127 3.09 -7.38 4.74
C GLY A 127 4.53 -6.95 4.79
N GLN A 128 5.31 -7.48 3.84
CA GLN A 128 6.74 -7.24 3.74
C GLN A 128 7.12 -6.85 2.32
N ALA A 129 8.16 -6.04 2.23
CA ALA A 129 8.83 -5.75 0.97
C ALA A 129 10.32 -6.06 1.14
N THR A 130 10.96 -6.48 0.07
CA THR A 130 12.43 -6.57 0.02
C THR A 130 12.92 -5.70 -1.12
N VAL A 131 14.02 -4.99 -0.89
CA VAL A 131 14.55 -4.07 -1.88
C VAL A 131 16.07 -4.06 -1.84
N PRO A 132 16.74 -4.16 -3.01
CA PRO A 132 18.19 -4.03 -3.04
C PRO A 132 18.61 -2.62 -2.59
N LEU A 133 19.71 -2.54 -1.85
CA LEU A 133 20.31 -1.28 -1.45
C LEU A 133 21.50 -0.95 -2.38
N GLU A 134 21.73 0.31 -2.59
CA GLU A 134 22.91 0.77 -3.33
C GLU A 134 24.16 0.75 -2.47
#